data_f626dcb4ecaccef39d9a65f4673f6c2b
#
_entry.id   f626dcb4ecaccef39d9a65f4673f6c2b
#
_cell.length_a   1.000
_cell.length_b   1.000
_cell.length_c   1.000
_cell.angle_alpha   90.00
_cell.angle_beta   90.00
_cell.angle_gamma   90.00
#
_symmetry.space_group_name_H-M   'P 1'
#
loop_
_entity.id
_entity.type
_entity.pdbx_description
1 polymer ?
#
loop_
_entity_poly.entity_id
_entity_poly.type
_entity_poly.pdbx_seq_one_letter_code
_entity_poly.pdbx_strand_id
1 'polypeptide(L)'
;MTDVLAYTETSHPNWKKKLSDYIQQHECRKIICTYDKLPKLLALVDGKDYRLLVDEYHNFLKQYSFRDKAIDGVLDNFKAFKSFCFMSATPIETDLKPNVLDGVTEYVADWKEPLPICVLPYQTNKPYQFAANVIGKYKMQAVGSERHESREAYFFLNSVQEIAHIIRQCGLTNDNCRVICANTSHNQKKLGEMKISNSLSPARMFNFI
;
A
#
# COMPACT_ATOMS: atom_id res chain seq x y z
N MET A 1 -5.16 8.47 -24.94
CA MET A 1 -4.60 8.15 -23.60
C MET A 1 -5.35 9.03 -22.62
N THR A 2 -6.06 8.50 -21.64
CA THR A 2 -6.76 9.30 -20.66
C THR A 2 -5.75 9.70 -19.58
N ASP A 3 -5.36 10.96 -19.56
CA ASP A 3 -4.46 11.49 -18.55
C ASP A 3 -5.13 11.45 -17.17
N VAL A 4 -4.36 11.14 -16.15
CA VAL A 4 -4.79 11.09 -14.77
C VAL A 4 -4.03 12.15 -13.99
N LEU A 5 -4.74 13.04 -13.32
CA LEU A 5 -4.13 14.01 -12.42
C LEU A 5 -3.98 13.40 -11.02
N ALA A 6 -2.74 13.22 -10.56
CA ALA A 6 -2.44 12.82 -9.20
C ALA A 6 -2.31 14.06 -8.31
N TYR A 7 -3.21 14.17 -7.31
CA TYR A 7 -3.20 15.22 -6.30
C TYR A 7 -2.69 14.66 -4.97
N THR A 8 -1.37 14.54 -4.84
CA THR A 8 -0.72 13.92 -3.67
C THR A 8 0.01 14.92 -2.77
N GLU A 9 0.44 16.08 -3.29
CA GLU A 9 1.23 17.04 -2.53
C GLU A 9 0.59 18.42 -2.47
N THR A 10 0.41 18.92 -1.25
CA THR A 10 0.00 20.30 -0.98
C THR A 10 1.15 21.30 -1.04
N SER A 11 2.38 20.83 -1.18
CA SER A 11 3.59 21.65 -1.19
C SER A 11 3.88 22.34 -2.53
N HIS A 12 3.14 22.02 -3.59
CA HIS A 12 3.28 22.74 -4.86
C HIS A 12 2.45 24.03 -4.81
N PRO A 13 3.07 25.21 -4.81
CA PRO A 13 2.36 26.50 -4.69
C PRO A 13 1.32 26.71 -5.80
N ASN A 14 1.41 25.98 -6.90
CA ASN A 14 0.56 26.12 -8.09
C ASN A 14 -0.45 24.96 -8.31
N TRP A 15 -0.70 24.11 -7.30
CA TRP A 15 -1.55 22.95 -7.49
C TRP A 15 -3.00 23.30 -7.90
N LYS A 16 -3.56 24.40 -7.38
CA LYS A 16 -4.89 24.89 -7.77
C LYS A 16 -4.97 25.23 -9.25
N LYS A 17 -3.94 25.89 -9.76
CA LYS A 17 -3.85 26.22 -11.19
C LYS A 17 -3.73 24.94 -12.02
N LYS A 18 -2.85 24.01 -11.64
CA LYS A 18 -2.73 22.72 -12.35
C LYS A 18 -4.03 21.94 -12.38
N LEU A 19 -4.80 21.93 -11.28
CA LEU A 19 -6.11 21.29 -11.23
C LEU A 19 -7.10 21.99 -12.16
N SER A 20 -7.16 23.33 -12.11
CA SER A 20 -8.03 24.13 -12.98
C SER A 20 -7.71 23.92 -14.45
N ASP A 21 -6.42 23.97 -14.81
CA ASP A 21 -5.96 23.74 -16.18
C ASP A 21 -6.33 22.32 -16.66
N TYR A 22 -6.12 21.31 -15.80
CA TYR A 22 -6.50 19.93 -16.10
C TYR A 22 -8.01 19.77 -16.33
N ILE A 23 -8.83 20.37 -15.49
CA ILE A 23 -10.30 20.33 -15.61
C ILE A 23 -10.78 20.99 -16.91
N GLN A 24 -10.11 22.06 -17.34
CA GLN A 24 -10.46 22.76 -18.59
C GLN A 24 -10.01 22.03 -19.86
N GLN A 25 -8.91 21.30 -19.77
CA GLN A 25 -8.28 20.66 -20.92
C GLN A 25 -8.81 19.24 -21.22
N HIS A 26 -9.51 18.62 -20.27
CA HIS A 26 -9.93 17.22 -20.40
C HIS A 26 -11.44 17.05 -20.21
N GLU A 27 -12.10 16.41 -21.16
CA GLU A 27 -13.50 16.01 -21.03
C GLU A 27 -13.67 14.86 -20.03
N CYS A 28 -12.83 13.83 -20.12
CA CYS A 28 -12.80 12.72 -19.20
C CYS A 28 -11.75 12.95 -18.08
N ARG A 29 -12.22 13.36 -16.93
CA ARG A 29 -11.39 13.81 -15.81
C ARG A 29 -11.24 12.69 -14.79
N LYS A 30 -9.98 12.32 -14.50
CA LYS A 30 -9.63 11.33 -13.47
C LYS A 30 -8.65 11.98 -12.50
N ILE A 31 -9.06 12.11 -11.26
CA ILE A 31 -8.28 12.75 -10.19
C ILE A 31 -8.03 11.70 -9.11
N ILE A 32 -6.77 11.49 -8.77
CA ILE A 32 -6.35 10.63 -7.64
C ILE A 32 -5.87 11.54 -6.54
N CYS A 33 -6.38 11.37 -5.33
CA CYS A 33 -5.93 12.10 -4.16
C CYS A 33 -5.91 11.22 -2.92
N THR A 34 -5.16 11.63 -1.90
CA THR A 34 -5.21 11.02 -0.58
C THR A 34 -6.45 11.49 0.20
N TYR A 35 -6.87 10.74 1.21
CA TYR A 35 -8.10 11.03 1.98
C TYR A 35 -8.11 12.47 2.54
N ASP A 36 -6.99 12.94 3.07
CA ASP A 36 -6.85 14.28 3.63
C ASP A 36 -7.03 15.43 2.61
N LYS A 37 -6.97 15.12 1.31
CA LYS A 37 -7.16 16.10 0.24
C LYS A 37 -8.59 16.17 -0.28
N LEU A 38 -9.43 15.18 0.02
CA LEU A 38 -10.79 15.13 -0.51
C LEU A 38 -11.63 16.37 -0.17
N PRO A 39 -11.68 16.87 1.09
CA PRO A 39 -12.43 18.10 1.40
C PRO A 39 -11.90 19.34 0.65
N LYS A 40 -10.58 19.41 0.44
CA LYS A 40 -9.94 20.50 -0.31
C LYS A 40 -10.24 20.42 -1.79
N LEU A 41 -10.34 19.22 -2.35
CA LEU A 41 -10.76 18.99 -3.74
C LEU A 41 -12.20 19.45 -3.94
N LEU A 42 -13.11 19.07 -3.05
CA LEU A 42 -14.52 19.48 -3.12
C LEU A 42 -14.75 20.99 -2.98
N ALA A 43 -13.82 21.72 -2.36
CA ALA A 43 -13.87 23.19 -2.37
C ALA A 43 -13.56 23.82 -3.74
N LEU A 44 -13.15 23.02 -4.73
CA LEU A 44 -12.73 23.49 -6.05
C LEU A 44 -13.53 22.88 -7.20
N VAL A 45 -14.19 21.75 -6.97
CA VAL A 45 -14.99 21.05 -7.96
C VAL A 45 -16.37 20.73 -7.39
N ASP A 46 -17.39 20.68 -8.25
CA ASP A 46 -18.69 20.17 -7.85
C ASP A 46 -18.63 18.63 -7.83
N GLY A 47 -18.86 18.04 -6.65
CA GLY A 47 -18.86 16.58 -6.49
C GLY A 47 -19.92 15.90 -7.37
N LYS A 48 -21.01 16.59 -7.73
CA LYS A 48 -22.06 16.05 -8.61
C LYS A 48 -21.59 15.74 -10.03
N ASP A 49 -20.46 16.31 -10.46
CA ASP A 49 -19.84 16.01 -11.76
C ASP A 49 -18.94 14.77 -11.69
N TYR A 50 -18.67 14.24 -10.52
CA TYR A 50 -17.69 13.18 -10.30
C TYR A 50 -18.29 11.95 -9.63
N ARG A 51 -17.65 10.81 -9.87
CA ARG A 51 -17.87 9.57 -9.13
C ARG A 51 -16.70 9.37 -8.20
N LEU A 52 -16.99 9.04 -6.94
CA LEU A 52 -15.96 8.77 -5.94
C LEU A 52 -15.66 7.28 -5.89
N LEU A 53 -14.39 6.92 -5.95
CA LEU A 53 -13.88 5.60 -5.64
C LEU A 53 -12.94 5.70 -4.45
N VAL A 54 -13.27 5.04 -3.36
CA VAL A 54 -12.44 4.96 -2.15
C VAL A 54 -11.79 3.59 -2.12
N ASP A 55 -10.50 3.55 -2.36
CA ASP A 55 -9.73 2.32 -2.36
C ASP A 55 -9.22 2.01 -0.95
N GLU A 56 -9.13 0.71 -0.64
CA GLU A 56 -8.64 0.19 0.65
C GLU A 56 -9.35 0.81 1.86
N TYR A 57 -10.70 0.91 1.81
CA TYR A 57 -11.48 1.56 2.87
C TYR A 57 -11.34 0.88 4.24
N HIS A 58 -10.85 -0.36 4.32
CA HIS A 58 -10.51 -1.02 5.58
C HIS A 58 -9.45 -0.25 6.38
N ASN A 59 -8.69 0.63 5.74
CA ASN A 59 -7.77 1.54 6.41
C ASN A 59 -8.47 2.54 7.34
N PHE A 60 -9.79 2.74 7.21
CA PHE A 60 -10.56 3.56 8.13
C PHE A 60 -10.41 3.06 9.58
N LEU A 61 -10.46 1.75 9.81
CA LEU A 61 -10.23 1.20 11.14
C LEU A 61 -8.75 1.23 11.54
N LYS A 62 -7.88 0.76 10.64
CA LYS A 62 -6.45 0.59 10.95
C LYS A 62 -5.73 1.91 11.22
N GLN A 63 -6.17 3.00 10.61
CA GLN A 63 -5.48 4.29 10.63
C GLN A 63 -6.26 5.37 11.40
N TYR A 64 -7.44 5.10 11.92
CA TYR A 64 -8.28 6.10 12.55
C TYR A 64 -7.57 6.81 13.70
N SER A 65 -6.82 6.09 14.52
CA SER A 65 -6.13 6.64 15.69
C SER A 65 -5.12 7.77 15.39
N PHE A 66 -4.66 7.88 14.15
CA PHE A 66 -3.67 8.91 13.74
C PHE A 66 -4.07 9.65 12.46
N ARG A 67 -5.20 9.30 11.83
CA ARG A 67 -5.72 9.93 10.61
C ARG A 67 -7.23 10.21 10.68
N ASP A 68 -7.78 10.36 11.88
CA ASP A 68 -9.19 10.62 12.13
C ASP A 68 -9.76 11.71 11.21
N LYS A 69 -9.15 12.90 11.20
CA LYS A 69 -9.60 14.03 10.35
C LYS A 69 -9.65 13.72 8.85
N ALA A 70 -8.72 12.90 8.37
CA ALA A 70 -8.69 12.52 6.96
C ALA A 70 -9.81 11.53 6.63
N ILE A 71 -10.06 10.59 7.53
CA ILE A 71 -11.12 9.58 7.41
C ILE A 71 -12.49 10.23 7.56
N ASP A 72 -12.69 11.07 8.58
CA ASP A 72 -13.93 11.83 8.79
C ASP A 72 -14.19 12.73 7.56
N GLY A 73 -13.15 13.35 6.99
CA GLY A 73 -13.26 14.12 5.76
C GLY A 73 -13.81 13.32 4.57
N VAL A 74 -13.55 12.02 4.49
CA VAL A 74 -14.15 11.13 3.48
C VAL A 74 -15.59 10.78 3.86
N LEU A 75 -15.82 10.37 5.11
CA LEU A 75 -17.11 9.90 5.61
C LEU A 75 -18.18 11.03 5.62
N ASP A 76 -17.77 12.26 5.87
CA ASP A 76 -18.67 13.42 5.84
C ASP A 76 -19.05 13.88 4.42
N ASN A 77 -18.18 13.57 3.44
CA ASN A 77 -18.29 14.16 2.11
C ASN A 77 -18.62 13.18 0.97
N PHE A 78 -18.59 11.86 1.19
CA PHE A 78 -18.78 10.90 0.08
C PHE A 78 -20.16 11.03 -0.61
N LYS A 79 -21.21 11.42 0.12
CA LYS A 79 -22.56 11.65 -0.42
C LYS A 79 -22.69 12.92 -1.28
N ALA A 80 -21.69 13.78 -1.28
CA ALA A 80 -21.65 14.95 -2.16
C ALA A 80 -21.39 14.59 -3.62
N PHE A 81 -20.88 13.37 -3.89
CA PHE A 81 -20.58 12.90 -5.22
C PHE A 81 -21.82 12.37 -5.97
N LYS A 82 -21.73 12.34 -7.30
CA LYS A 82 -22.78 11.77 -8.18
C LYS A 82 -23.08 10.31 -7.84
N SER A 83 -22.04 9.55 -7.54
CA SER A 83 -22.10 8.19 -7.02
C SER A 83 -20.79 7.88 -6.29
N PHE A 84 -20.81 6.87 -5.45
CA PHE A 84 -19.62 6.46 -4.70
C PHE A 84 -19.49 4.95 -4.63
N CYS A 85 -18.26 4.49 -4.43
CA CYS A 85 -17.94 3.09 -4.20
C CYS A 85 -16.76 3.02 -3.22
N PHE A 86 -16.89 2.16 -2.22
CA PHE A 86 -15.80 1.79 -1.31
C PHE A 86 -15.32 0.40 -1.70
N MET A 87 -14.02 0.24 -1.89
CA MET A 87 -13.41 -1.03 -2.29
C MET A 87 -12.41 -1.51 -1.26
N SER A 88 -12.34 -2.81 -1.06
CA SER A 88 -11.30 -3.46 -0.28
C SER A 88 -11.22 -4.94 -0.62
N ALA A 89 -10.02 -5.50 -0.63
CA ALA A 89 -9.80 -6.94 -0.65
C ALA A 89 -10.02 -7.58 0.74
N THR A 90 -9.97 -6.77 1.80
CA THR A 90 -10.20 -7.18 3.19
C THR A 90 -11.28 -6.29 3.80
N PRO A 91 -12.56 -6.57 3.55
CA PRO A 91 -13.65 -5.71 4.01
C PRO A 91 -13.68 -5.60 5.54
N ILE A 92 -14.25 -4.51 6.03
CA ILE A 92 -14.50 -4.30 7.46
C ILE A 92 -15.66 -5.22 7.88
N GLU A 93 -15.50 -5.90 9.02
CA GLU A 93 -16.58 -6.69 9.62
C GLU A 93 -17.81 -5.81 9.90
N THR A 94 -19.00 -6.39 9.76
CA THR A 94 -20.26 -5.64 9.77
C THR A 94 -20.46 -4.82 11.04
N ASP A 95 -20.10 -5.35 12.18
CA ASP A 95 -20.20 -4.71 13.50
C ASP A 95 -19.16 -3.61 13.76
N LEU A 96 -18.14 -3.54 12.92
CA LEU A 96 -17.08 -2.53 12.98
C LEU A 96 -17.22 -1.46 11.87
N LYS A 97 -18.21 -1.57 11.01
CA LYS A 97 -18.45 -0.57 9.95
C LYS A 97 -18.89 0.75 10.56
N PRO A 98 -18.42 1.90 10.04
CA PRO A 98 -18.97 3.20 10.40
C PRO A 98 -20.47 3.27 10.08
N ASN A 99 -21.30 3.68 11.03
CA ASN A 99 -22.77 3.77 10.89
C ASN A 99 -23.22 4.62 9.68
N VAL A 100 -22.40 5.56 9.25
CA VAL A 100 -22.68 6.40 8.07
C VAL A 100 -22.74 5.60 6.77
N LEU A 101 -22.19 4.37 6.77
CA LEU A 101 -22.24 3.41 5.67
C LEU A 101 -23.40 2.40 5.78
N ASP A 102 -24.25 2.51 6.81
CA ASP A 102 -25.42 1.66 6.95
C ASP A 102 -26.37 1.85 5.77
N GLY A 103 -26.88 0.72 5.26
CA GLY A 103 -27.76 0.70 4.10
C GLY A 103 -27.06 0.89 2.74
N VAL A 104 -25.73 1.02 2.71
CA VAL A 104 -24.97 0.97 1.45
C VAL A 104 -24.94 -0.47 0.95
N THR A 105 -25.36 -0.66 -0.31
CA THR A 105 -25.34 -2.01 -0.93
C THR A 105 -23.94 -2.55 -1.03
N GLU A 106 -23.72 -3.76 -0.57
CA GLU A 106 -22.44 -4.46 -0.61
C GLU A 106 -22.44 -5.54 -1.70
N TYR A 107 -21.37 -5.58 -2.48
CA TYR A 107 -21.10 -6.59 -3.48
C TYR A 107 -19.83 -7.33 -3.11
N VAL A 108 -19.90 -8.65 -3.01
CA VAL A 108 -18.73 -9.50 -2.77
C VAL A 108 -18.34 -10.18 -4.07
N ALA A 109 -17.12 -9.95 -4.54
CA ALA A 109 -16.53 -10.71 -5.62
C ALA A 109 -15.89 -11.98 -5.03
N ASP A 110 -16.54 -13.13 -5.23
CA ASP A 110 -16.02 -14.41 -4.79
C ASP A 110 -15.32 -15.10 -5.97
N TRP A 111 -14.00 -15.17 -5.88
CA TRP A 111 -13.17 -15.91 -6.83
C TRP A 111 -13.18 -17.39 -6.43
N LYS A 112 -14.09 -18.16 -7.00
CA LYS A 112 -14.30 -19.58 -6.65
C LYS A 112 -13.10 -20.51 -6.91
N GLU A 113 -12.06 -20.02 -7.54
CA GLU A 113 -10.85 -20.81 -7.75
C GLU A 113 -9.97 -20.78 -6.50
N PRO A 114 -9.75 -21.93 -5.85
CA PRO A 114 -8.84 -21.98 -4.71
C PRO A 114 -7.42 -21.64 -5.20
N LEU A 115 -6.84 -20.59 -4.64
CA LEU A 115 -5.43 -20.32 -4.84
C LEU A 115 -4.64 -21.50 -4.25
N PRO A 116 -3.71 -22.13 -4.98
CA PRO A 116 -2.89 -23.23 -4.47
C PRO A 116 -1.82 -22.69 -3.52
N ILE A 117 -2.23 -21.93 -2.52
CA ILE A 117 -1.35 -21.32 -1.53
C ILE A 117 -1.56 -22.01 -0.19
N CYS A 118 -0.49 -22.60 0.35
CA CYS A 118 -0.50 -23.10 1.71
C CYS A 118 -0.17 -21.95 2.67
N VAL A 119 -1.13 -21.55 3.49
CA VAL A 119 -0.94 -20.55 4.52
C VAL A 119 -0.60 -21.22 5.84
N LEU A 120 0.58 -20.97 6.36
CA LEU A 120 1.01 -21.44 7.69
C LEU A 120 0.99 -20.26 8.65
N PRO A 121 -0.09 -20.08 9.44
CA PRO A 121 -0.17 -19.01 10.41
C PRO A 121 0.83 -19.25 11.55
N TYR A 122 1.57 -18.22 11.91
CA TYR A 122 2.51 -18.27 13.03
C TYR A 122 2.32 -17.07 13.94
N GLN A 123 2.05 -17.31 15.20
CA GLN A 123 1.89 -16.27 16.21
C GLN A 123 3.21 -16.06 16.97
N THR A 124 3.70 -14.83 17.01
CA THR A 124 4.91 -14.46 17.73
C THR A 124 4.86 -13.03 18.25
N ASN A 125 5.44 -12.81 19.43
CA ASN A 125 5.66 -11.48 19.97
C ASN A 125 7.01 -10.86 19.54
N LYS A 126 7.81 -11.59 18.73
CA LYS A 126 9.11 -11.14 18.20
C LYS A 126 9.16 -11.31 16.67
N PRO A 127 8.33 -10.59 15.89
CA PRO A 127 8.16 -10.83 14.47
C PRO A 127 9.45 -10.65 13.65
N TYR A 128 10.28 -9.68 13.98
CA TYR A 128 11.54 -9.44 13.26
C TYR A 128 12.59 -10.50 13.55
N GLN A 129 12.66 -10.99 14.79
CA GLN A 129 13.54 -12.11 15.12
C GLN A 129 13.10 -13.39 14.41
N PHE A 130 11.79 -13.62 14.33
CA PHE A 130 11.24 -14.74 13.58
C PHE A 130 11.59 -14.61 12.08
N ALA A 131 11.40 -13.43 11.49
CA ALA A 131 11.78 -13.16 10.10
C ALA A 131 13.29 -13.44 9.85
N ALA A 132 14.16 -12.96 10.75
CA ALA A 132 15.58 -13.22 10.65
C ALA A 132 15.92 -14.73 10.67
N ASN A 133 15.26 -15.49 11.53
CA ASN A 133 15.44 -16.95 11.61
C ASN A 133 15.00 -17.66 10.33
N VAL A 134 13.85 -17.25 9.76
CA VAL A 134 13.34 -17.81 8.50
C VAL A 134 14.29 -17.46 7.35
N ILE A 135 14.72 -16.20 7.25
CA ILE A 135 15.68 -15.73 6.24
C ILE A 135 16.99 -16.50 6.34
N GLY A 136 17.50 -16.73 7.56
CA GLY A 136 18.69 -17.54 7.78
C GLY A 136 18.55 -18.97 7.27
N LYS A 137 17.38 -19.59 7.46
CA LYS A 137 17.07 -20.91 6.92
C LYS A 137 17.03 -20.92 5.39
N TYR A 138 16.42 -19.93 4.77
CA TYR A 138 16.43 -19.78 3.31
C TYR A 138 17.86 -19.64 2.77
N LYS A 139 18.68 -18.80 3.40
CA LYS A 139 20.09 -18.63 3.02
C LYS A 139 20.88 -19.94 3.07
N MET A 140 20.58 -20.81 4.02
CA MET A 140 21.21 -22.13 4.16
C MET A 140 20.54 -23.22 3.32
N GLN A 141 19.54 -22.86 2.50
CA GLN A 141 18.74 -23.83 1.75
C GLN A 141 18.02 -24.86 2.65
N ALA A 142 17.74 -24.47 3.90
CA ALA A 142 17.10 -25.34 4.88
C ALA A 142 15.57 -25.23 4.89
N VAL A 143 15.00 -24.48 3.93
CA VAL A 143 13.57 -24.31 3.74
C VAL A 143 13.22 -24.80 2.35
N GLY A 144 12.31 -25.72 2.28
CA GLY A 144 11.80 -26.32 1.07
C GLY A 144 11.06 -27.60 1.39
N SER A 145 10.31 -28.12 0.45
CA SER A 145 9.75 -29.45 0.54
C SER A 145 10.54 -30.41 -0.34
N GLU A 146 10.44 -31.69 -0.10
CA GLU A 146 11.05 -32.73 -0.93
C GLU A 146 10.72 -32.61 -2.43
N ARG A 147 9.64 -31.87 -2.75
CA ARG A 147 9.16 -31.70 -4.13
C ARG A 147 9.46 -30.34 -4.74
N HIS A 148 9.63 -29.29 -3.92
CA HIS A 148 9.79 -27.92 -4.38
C HIS A 148 10.74 -27.15 -3.44
N GLU A 149 12.02 -27.13 -3.77
CA GLU A 149 12.94 -26.20 -3.13
C GLU A 149 12.62 -24.78 -3.61
N SER A 150 12.20 -23.92 -2.70
CA SER A 150 12.02 -22.51 -3.01
C SER A 150 13.37 -21.83 -3.07
N ARG A 151 13.72 -21.29 -4.24
CA ARG A 151 14.95 -20.50 -4.44
C ARG A 151 14.73 -19.02 -4.18
N GLU A 152 13.49 -18.61 -3.99
CA GLU A 152 13.10 -17.21 -3.85
C GLU A 152 12.14 -17.05 -2.67
N ALA A 153 12.34 -15.97 -1.92
CA ALA A 153 11.49 -15.64 -0.80
C ALA A 153 11.21 -14.12 -0.75
N TYR A 154 9.97 -13.75 -0.47
CA TYR A 154 9.53 -12.38 -0.32
C TYR A 154 9.11 -12.12 1.12
N PHE A 155 9.71 -11.11 1.75
CA PHE A 155 9.42 -10.73 3.12
C PHE A 155 8.83 -9.33 3.15
N PHE A 156 7.61 -9.21 3.63
CA PHE A 156 6.92 -7.93 3.81
C PHE A 156 7.10 -7.45 5.24
N LEU A 157 7.98 -6.49 5.43
CA LEU A 157 8.31 -5.91 6.73
C LEU A 157 8.08 -4.40 6.67
N ASN A 158 7.48 -3.85 7.70
CA ASN A 158 7.05 -2.44 7.72
C ASN A 158 8.07 -1.45 8.34
N SER A 159 9.30 -1.89 8.58
CA SER A 159 10.36 -1.04 9.14
C SER A 159 11.68 -1.23 8.40
N VAL A 160 12.14 -0.19 7.72
CA VAL A 160 13.45 -0.19 7.04
C VAL A 160 14.60 -0.34 8.03
N GLN A 161 14.45 0.15 9.26
CA GLN A 161 15.44 -0.02 10.31
C GLN A 161 15.59 -1.50 10.71
N GLU A 162 14.48 -2.20 10.90
CA GLU A 162 14.49 -3.63 11.22
C GLU A 162 14.97 -4.47 10.03
N ILE A 163 14.59 -4.11 8.81
CA ILE A 163 15.14 -4.73 7.59
C ILE A 163 16.65 -4.59 7.57
N ALA A 164 17.20 -3.42 7.85
CA ALA A 164 18.63 -3.18 7.91
C ALA A 164 19.33 -4.02 9.00
N HIS A 165 18.66 -4.21 10.14
CA HIS A 165 19.15 -5.05 11.22
C HIS A 165 19.20 -6.53 10.79
N ILE A 166 18.13 -7.03 10.19
CA ILE A 166 18.02 -8.41 9.70
C ILE A 166 19.09 -8.70 8.62
N ILE A 167 19.29 -7.76 7.69
CA ILE A 167 20.32 -7.90 6.64
C ILE A 167 21.69 -8.10 7.25
N ARG A 168 22.05 -7.29 8.25
CA ARG A 168 23.34 -7.43 8.95
C ARG A 168 23.43 -8.74 9.72
N GLN A 169 22.40 -9.09 10.47
CA GLN A 169 22.33 -10.32 11.26
C GLN A 169 22.47 -11.57 10.40
N CYS A 170 21.83 -11.59 9.23
CA CYS A 170 21.85 -12.72 8.31
C CYS A 170 23.03 -12.68 7.33
N GLY A 171 23.87 -11.66 7.35
CA GLY A 171 24.97 -11.46 6.43
C GLY A 171 24.52 -11.45 4.97
N LEU A 172 23.41 -10.74 4.69
CA LEU A 172 22.91 -10.60 3.32
C LEU A 172 23.68 -9.50 2.58
N THR A 173 23.84 -9.70 1.28
CA THR A 173 24.58 -8.81 0.40
C THR A 173 23.72 -8.42 -0.80
N ASN A 174 24.20 -7.47 -1.61
CA ASN A 174 23.52 -7.10 -2.83
C ASN A 174 23.44 -8.23 -3.89
N ASP A 175 24.17 -9.31 -3.71
CA ASP A 175 24.12 -10.47 -4.62
C ASP A 175 22.93 -11.38 -4.32
N ASN A 176 22.50 -11.44 -3.05
CA ASN A 176 21.45 -12.34 -2.59
C ASN A 176 20.26 -11.64 -1.94
N CYS A 177 20.23 -10.31 -1.92
CA CYS A 177 19.14 -9.54 -1.31
C CYS A 177 18.81 -8.28 -2.11
N ARG A 178 17.53 -7.95 -2.17
CA ARG A 178 17.00 -6.65 -2.64
C ARG A 178 16.01 -6.14 -1.64
N VAL A 179 15.94 -4.82 -1.52
CA VAL A 179 14.96 -4.14 -0.68
C VAL A 179 14.14 -3.21 -1.54
N ILE A 180 12.84 -3.24 -1.36
CA ILE A 180 11.92 -2.27 -1.96
C ILE A 180 11.33 -1.45 -0.82
N CYS A 181 11.59 -0.16 -0.83
CA CYS A 181 11.02 0.77 0.15
C CYS A 181 10.86 2.16 -0.47
N ALA A 182 10.18 3.05 0.25
CA ALA A 182 10.03 4.43 -0.19
C ALA A 182 11.40 5.10 -0.44
N ASN A 183 11.50 5.82 -1.56
CA ASN A 183 12.73 6.49 -1.98
C ASN A 183 12.91 7.81 -1.20
N THR A 184 13.19 7.71 0.10
CA THR A 184 13.52 8.84 0.96
C THR A 184 15.02 8.90 1.22
N SER A 185 15.56 10.10 1.48
CA SER A 185 16.97 10.28 1.82
C SER A 185 17.40 9.43 3.03
N HIS A 186 16.52 9.30 4.02
CA HIS A 186 16.75 8.46 5.19
C HIS A 186 16.90 6.98 4.84
N ASN A 187 15.97 6.44 4.04
CA ASN A 187 16.02 5.03 3.63
C ASN A 187 17.22 4.76 2.73
N GLN A 188 17.52 5.67 1.79
CA GLN A 188 18.68 5.56 0.91
C GLN A 188 19.99 5.56 1.70
N LYS A 189 20.12 6.42 2.70
CA LYS A 189 21.29 6.41 3.59
C LYS A 189 21.46 5.07 4.29
N LYS A 190 20.39 4.55 4.91
CA LYS A 190 20.42 3.26 5.62
C LYS A 190 20.79 2.08 4.72
N LEU A 191 20.22 2.01 3.53
CA LEU A 191 20.52 0.94 2.56
C LEU A 191 21.90 1.12 1.93
N GLY A 192 22.33 2.35 1.68
CA GLY A 192 23.64 2.68 1.13
C GLY A 192 24.80 2.28 2.05
N GLU A 193 24.64 2.45 3.36
CA GLU A 193 25.59 1.98 4.37
C GLU A 193 25.83 0.46 4.30
N MET A 194 24.82 -0.30 3.86
CA MET A 194 24.90 -1.74 3.68
C MET A 194 25.19 -2.16 2.23
N LYS A 195 25.34 -1.21 1.31
CA LYS A 195 25.52 -1.45 -0.12
C LYS A 195 24.39 -2.32 -0.73
N ILE A 196 23.17 -2.19 -0.24
CA ILE A 196 21.98 -2.88 -0.74
C ILE A 196 21.20 -1.97 -1.68
N SER A 197 20.82 -2.50 -2.82
CA SER A 197 20.02 -1.77 -3.81
C SER A 197 18.57 -1.60 -3.34
N ASN A 198 18.04 -0.37 -3.45
CA ASN A 198 16.62 -0.05 -3.28
C ASN A 198 15.91 -0.05 -4.64
N SER A 199 16.14 -1.06 -5.46
CA SER A 199 15.44 -1.24 -6.72
C SER A 199 15.45 -2.70 -7.14
N LEU A 200 14.38 -3.09 -7.84
CA LEU A 200 14.39 -4.34 -8.59
C LEU A 200 15.10 -4.08 -9.92
N SER A 201 16.28 -4.63 -10.08
CA SER A 201 16.93 -4.68 -11.39
C SER A 201 16.38 -5.88 -12.16
N PRO A 202 15.81 -5.72 -13.36
CA PRO A 202 15.31 -6.84 -14.17
C PRO A 202 16.36 -7.91 -14.45
N ALA A 203 17.65 -7.53 -14.53
CA ALA A 203 18.76 -8.45 -14.78
C ALA A 203 19.18 -9.28 -13.54
N ARG A 204 18.66 -8.95 -12.36
CA ARG A 204 18.99 -9.58 -11.08
C ARG A 204 17.76 -9.78 -10.19
N MET A 205 16.58 -9.77 -10.79
CA MET A 205 15.39 -10.21 -10.09
C MET A 205 15.63 -11.68 -9.73
N PHE A 206 15.68 -11.96 -8.42
CA PHE A 206 15.59 -13.31 -7.88
C PHE A 206 16.86 -14.13 -7.80
N ASN A 207 17.75 -13.73 -6.93
CA ASN A 207 18.58 -14.66 -6.23
C ASN A 207 18.44 -14.41 -4.73
N PHE A 208 17.28 -14.78 -4.18
CA PHE A 208 17.21 -15.16 -2.79
C PHE A 208 17.59 -16.63 -2.75
N ILE A 209 18.73 -16.90 -2.19
CA ILE A 209 19.05 -18.25 -1.76
C ILE A 209 18.42 -18.47 -0.43
#